data_9a457c9cb184bb9575038c5c83580da6
#
_entry.id   9a457c9cb184bb9575038c5c83580da6
#
_cell.length_a   1.000
_cell.length_b   1.000
_cell.length_c   1.000
_cell.angle_alpha   90.00
_cell.angle_beta   90.00
_cell.angle_gamma   90.00
#
_symmetry.space_group_name_H-M   'P 1'
#
loop_
_entity.id
_entity.type
_entity.pdbx_description
1 polymer ?
#
loop_
_entity_poly.entity_id
_entity_poly.type
_entity_poly.pdbx_seq_one_letter_code
_entity_poly.pdbx_strand_id
1 'polypeptide(L)'
;MDAVLADPALNGRHMVSPPAGHATMQVRNVHKKFGDFKVLQGLNIEFVDDAITTVMGPSGTGKSVLLKHLVGLLEPDEGEVIVFGQDIWKASEDERYELRKRFGVLFQDGALFGSMNIFDNVAFPLRKHTDMAESEIGDFVMTRLQEVGLDRSAHKLPTEVSGGMRKRAGFARGLIMNPDIVLFDEPDSGLDPVRTSLLCDLIQQMHEQHGGTYLLVTHNISAARSCSDYIGMIWQGQLVHYGAADDAFNSDDEFVRQFLAGESAGPLGMD
;
A
#
# COMPACT_ATOMS: atom_id res chain seq x y z
N MET A 1 -20.10 -2.56 -29.01
CA MET A 1 -21.24 -2.90 -28.14
C MET A 1 -21.12 -4.41 -27.87
N ASP A 2 -20.16 -4.79 -27.01
CA ASP A 2 -20.01 -6.18 -26.60
C ASP A 2 -19.82 -6.18 -25.09
N ALA A 3 -20.77 -6.85 -24.43
CA ALA A 3 -20.75 -7.09 -23.01
C ALA A 3 -19.48 -7.91 -22.70
N VAL A 4 -18.56 -7.32 -21.95
CA VAL A 4 -17.51 -8.09 -21.27
C VAL A 4 -18.26 -8.96 -20.26
N LEU A 5 -18.58 -10.18 -20.68
CA LEU A 5 -19.11 -11.24 -19.84
C LEU A 5 -18.07 -11.45 -18.73
N ALA A 6 -18.51 -11.39 -17.48
CA ALA A 6 -17.72 -11.87 -16.35
C ALA A 6 -17.22 -13.28 -16.69
N ASP A 7 -15.94 -13.48 -16.70
CA ASP A 7 -15.32 -14.76 -17.05
C ASP A 7 -15.86 -15.84 -16.09
N PRO A 8 -16.57 -16.88 -16.59
CA PRO A 8 -17.10 -17.95 -15.74
C PRO A 8 -16.01 -18.69 -14.96
N ALA A 9 -14.75 -18.61 -15.38
CA ALA A 9 -13.60 -19.19 -14.69
C ALA A 9 -13.28 -18.51 -13.34
N LEU A 10 -13.81 -17.28 -13.11
CA LEU A 10 -13.63 -16.55 -11.86
C LEU A 10 -14.75 -16.81 -10.84
N ASN A 11 -15.88 -17.38 -11.25
CA ASN A 11 -16.98 -17.74 -10.37
C ASN A 11 -16.71 -19.07 -9.68
N GLY A 12 -16.33 -19.00 -8.39
CA GLY A 12 -16.17 -20.18 -7.52
C GLY A 12 -14.77 -20.41 -6.95
N ARG A 13 -13.83 -19.47 -7.12
CA ARG A 13 -12.51 -19.55 -6.49
C ARG A 13 -12.68 -19.30 -4.99
N HIS A 14 -12.10 -20.20 -4.19
CA HIS A 14 -12.11 -20.12 -2.74
C HIS A 14 -11.40 -18.84 -2.29
N MET A 15 -12.20 -17.85 -1.88
CA MET A 15 -11.69 -16.75 -1.08
C MET A 15 -11.38 -17.32 0.29
N VAL A 16 -10.11 -17.47 0.62
CA VAL A 16 -9.70 -17.74 1.99
C VAL A 16 -10.02 -16.46 2.75
N SER A 17 -11.03 -16.50 3.61
CA SER A 17 -11.26 -15.40 4.54
C SER A 17 -10.02 -15.25 5.39
N PRO A 18 -9.55 -14.00 5.66
CA PRO A 18 -8.46 -13.80 6.60
C PRO A 18 -8.80 -14.51 7.93
N PRO A 19 -7.79 -14.99 8.66
CA PRO A 19 -8.03 -15.56 9.98
C PRO A 19 -8.86 -14.57 10.80
N ALA A 20 -9.83 -15.07 11.58
CA ALA A 20 -10.76 -14.26 12.35
C ALA A 20 -9.98 -13.36 13.34
N GLY A 21 -9.66 -12.16 12.90
CA GLY A 21 -8.99 -11.09 13.60
C GLY A 21 -9.70 -9.79 13.30
N HIS A 22 -9.51 -8.77 14.11
CA HIS A 22 -10.07 -7.45 13.83
C HIS A 22 -9.37 -6.85 12.60
N ALA A 23 -10.06 -6.80 11.47
CA ALA A 23 -9.54 -6.16 10.28
C ALA A 23 -9.55 -4.64 10.46
N THR A 24 -8.39 -4.02 10.42
CA THR A 24 -8.23 -2.56 10.52
C THR A 24 -8.86 -1.84 9.33
N MET A 25 -8.78 -2.46 8.14
CA MET A 25 -9.38 -1.95 6.90
C MET A 25 -10.18 -3.06 6.20
N GLN A 26 -11.35 -2.69 5.66
CA GLN A 26 -12.20 -3.59 4.89
C GLN A 26 -12.76 -2.86 3.67
N VAL A 27 -12.81 -3.54 2.55
CA VAL A 27 -13.45 -3.11 1.31
C VAL A 27 -14.55 -4.12 0.98
N ARG A 28 -15.79 -3.65 0.85
CA ARG A 28 -16.97 -4.50 0.65
C ARG A 28 -17.70 -4.11 -0.61
N ASN A 29 -17.73 -5.04 -1.57
CA ASN A 29 -18.42 -4.90 -2.85
C ASN A 29 -18.14 -3.57 -3.57
N VAL A 30 -16.87 -3.13 -3.55
CA VAL A 30 -16.50 -1.83 -4.12
C VAL A 30 -16.43 -1.90 -5.64
N HIS A 31 -17.15 -0.98 -6.28
CA HIS A 31 -17.13 -0.73 -7.72
C HIS A 31 -16.56 0.66 -8.00
N LYS A 32 -15.76 0.76 -9.06
CA LYS A 32 -15.24 2.05 -9.56
C LYS A 32 -15.05 2.01 -11.06
N LYS A 33 -15.56 3.07 -11.72
CA LYS A 33 -15.37 3.29 -13.17
C LYS A 33 -14.87 4.72 -13.43
N PHE A 34 -14.19 4.89 -14.55
CA PHE A 34 -13.83 6.19 -15.11
C PHE A 34 -14.33 6.25 -16.55
N GLY A 35 -15.38 7.04 -16.79
CA GLY A 35 -16.16 6.96 -18.01
C GLY A 35 -16.75 5.54 -18.18
N ASP A 36 -16.46 4.89 -19.30
CA ASP A 36 -16.92 3.52 -19.58
C ASP A 36 -15.97 2.43 -19.05
N PHE A 37 -14.78 2.81 -18.59
CA PHE A 37 -13.77 1.86 -18.13
C PHE A 37 -14.02 1.47 -16.67
N LYS A 38 -14.35 0.20 -16.44
CA LYS A 38 -14.56 -0.37 -15.11
C LYS A 38 -13.21 -0.80 -14.52
N VAL A 39 -12.82 -0.18 -13.41
CA VAL A 39 -11.53 -0.42 -12.75
C VAL A 39 -11.66 -1.40 -11.59
N LEU A 40 -12.69 -1.25 -10.75
CA LEU A 40 -13.02 -2.18 -9.68
C LEU A 40 -14.44 -2.70 -9.90
N GLN A 41 -14.65 -4.00 -9.73
CA GLN A 41 -15.87 -4.71 -10.10
C GLN A 41 -16.33 -5.64 -8.98
N GLY A 42 -16.82 -5.06 -7.87
CA GLY A 42 -17.26 -5.80 -6.71
C GLY A 42 -16.11 -6.32 -5.85
N LEU A 43 -15.04 -5.50 -5.71
CA LEU A 43 -13.87 -5.86 -4.91
C LEU A 43 -14.25 -6.05 -3.44
N ASN A 44 -13.86 -7.20 -2.88
CA ASN A 44 -13.98 -7.53 -1.46
C ASN A 44 -12.61 -7.93 -0.93
N ILE A 45 -12.11 -7.22 0.10
CA ILE A 45 -10.85 -7.57 0.77
C ILE A 45 -10.86 -7.03 2.20
N GLU A 46 -10.33 -7.81 3.13
CA GLU A 46 -10.11 -7.41 4.53
C GLU A 46 -8.62 -7.50 4.84
N PHE A 47 -8.07 -6.46 5.45
CA PHE A 47 -6.63 -6.42 5.77
C PHE A 47 -6.44 -6.83 7.23
N VAL A 48 -5.60 -7.84 7.44
CA VAL A 48 -5.27 -8.35 8.77
C VAL A 48 -4.54 -7.27 9.57
N ASP A 49 -4.99 -7.09 10.81
CA ASP A 49 -4.39 -6.12 11.73
C ASP A 49 -2.96 -6.53 12.10
N ASP A 50 -2.10 -5.52 12.29
CA ASP A 50 -0.69 -5.70 12.67
C ASP A 50 0.07 -6.71 11.78
N ALA A 51 -0.13 -6.60 10.47
CA ALA A 51 0.49 -7.47 9.46
C ALA A 51 0.84 -6.69 8.19
N ILE A 52 1.77 -7.23 7.42
CA ILE A 52 2.15 -6.72 6.10
C ILE A 52 1.37 -7.49 5.03
N THR A 53 0.37 -6.85 4.43
CA THR A 53 -0.36 -7.41 3.27
C THR A 53 0.17 -6.82 1.98
N THR A 54 0.52 -7.65 1.02
CA THR A 54 0.83 -7.18 -0.34
C THR A 54 -0.32 -7.44 -1.29
N VAL A 55 -0.77 -6.40 -1.99
CA VAL A 55 -1.73 -6.51 -3.09
C VAL A 55 -1.00 -6.46 -4.41
N MET A 56 -1.11 -7.55 -5.16
CA MET A 56 -0.45 -7.78 -6.44
C MET A 56 -1.43 -7.82 -7.61
N GLY A 57 -0.90 -7.77 -8.80
CA GLY A 57 -1.64 -7.90 -10.06
C GLY A 57 -0.96 -7.09 -11.17
N PRO A 58 -1.30 -7.35 -12.44
CA PRO A 58 -0.77 -6.58 -13.58
C PRO A 58 -1.02 -5.08 -13.48
N SER A 59 -0.30 -4.30 -14.27
CA SER A 59 -0.52 -2.85 -14.36
C SER A 59 -1.94 -2.54 -14.83
N GLY A 60 -2.56 -1.52 -14.25
CA GLY A 60 -3.92 -1.10 -14.64
C GLY A 60 -5.07 -1.87 -14.00
N THR A 61 -4.82 -2.86 -13.13
CA THR A 61 -5.88 -3.67 -12.48
C THR A 61 -6.59 -2.98 -11.31
N GLY A 62 -6.27 -1.72 -11.00
CA GLY A 62 -6.98 -0.95 -9.97
C GLY A 62 -6.28 -0.88 -8.60
N LYS A 63 -5.05 -1.40 -8.45
CA LYS A 63 -4.32 -1.41 -7.16
C LYS A 63 -4.15 -0.02 -6.53
N SER A 64 -3.63 0.97 -7.28
CA SER A 64 -3.51 2.35 -6.79
C SER A 64 -4.87 3.04 -6.60
N VAL A 65 -5.91 2.58 -7.32
CA VAL A 65 -7.29 3.04 -7.11
C VAL A 65 -7.81 2.53 -5.77
N LEU A 66 -7.55 1.27 -5.42
CA LEU A 66 -7.84 0.72 -4.10
C LEU A 66 -7.20 1.54 -2.97
N LEU A 67 -5.88 1.87 -3.08
CA LEU A 67 -5.22 2.72 -2.09
C LEU A 67 -5.92 4.07 -1.90
N LYS A 68 -6.33 4.72 -3.02
CA LYS A 68 -7.05 6.01 -2.96
C LYS A 68 -8.41 5.90 -2.28
N HIS A 69 -9.10 4.77 -2.41
CA HIS A 69 -10.34 4.52 -1.69
C HIS A 69 -10.07 4.39 -0.18
N LEU A 70 -9.06 3.62 0.21
CA LEU A 70 -8.71 3.37 1.62
C LEU A 70 -8.33 4.65 2.38
N VAL A 71 -7.61 5.58 1.74
CA VAL A 71 -7.26 6.88 2.38
C VAL A 71 -8.36 7.94 2.24
N GLY A 72 -9.50 7.60 1.64
CA GLY A 72 -10.60 8.55 1.44
C GLY A 72 -10.29 9.67 0.45
N LEU A 73 -9.43 9.43 -0.55
CA LEU A 73 -9.12 10.37 -1.63
C LEU A 73 -10.00 10.18 -2.86
N LEU A 74 -10.63 9.01 -2.98
CA LEU A 74 -11.49 8.67 -4.10
C LEU A 74 -12.70 7.88 -3.60
N GLU A 75 -13.89 8.43 -3.79
CA GLU A 75 -15.14 7.78 -3.42
C GLU A 75 -15.46 6.62 -4.38
N PRO A 76 -15.88 5.44 -3.88
CA PRO A 76 -16.37 4.37 -4.73
C PRO A 76 -17.70 4.76 -5.38
N ASP A 77 -18.02 4.16 -6.53
CA ASP A 77 -19.33 4.36 -7.16
C ASP A 77 -20.41 3.52 -6.45
N GLU A 78 -20.02 2.34 -5.92
CA GLU A 78 -20.84 1.45 -5.11
C GLU A 78 -19.97 0.71 -4.10
N GLY A 79 -20.59 0.22 -3.03
CA GLY A 79 -19.92 -0.54 -1.96
C GLY A 79 -19.47 0.32 -0.79
N GLU A 80 -18.70 -0.26 0.11
CA GLU A 80 -18.28 0.37 1.36
C GLU A 80 -16.77 0.23 1.58
N VAL A 81 -16.15 1.27 2.15
CA VAL A 81 -14.77 1.26 2.61
C VAL A 81 -14.76 1.52 4.10
N ILE A 82 -14.45 0.50 4.87
CA ILE A 82 -14.51 0.54 6.34
C ILE A 82 -13.08 0.62 6.87
N VAL A 83 -12.81 1.61 7.70
CA VAL A 83 -11.52 1.82 8.36
C VAL A 83 -11.79 2.00 9.85
N PHE A 84 -11.13 1.20 10.69
CA PHE A 84 -11.38 1.13 12.14
C PHE A 84 -12.87 0.96 12.49
N GLY A 85 -13.58 0.15 11.70
CA GLY A 85 -15.01 -0.14 11.89
C GLY A 85 -15.97 0.96 11.41
N GLN A 86 -15.47 2.07 10.86
CA GLN A 86 -16.27 3.17 10.34
C GLN A 86 -16.20 3.23 8.81
N ASP A 87 -17.35 3.36 8.14
CA ASP A 87 -17.39 3.63 6.70
C ASP A 87 -16.88 5.06 6.46
N ILE A 88 -15.70 5.17 5.82
CA ILE A 88 -15.01 6.44 5.60
C ILE A 88 -15.81 7.42 4.73
N TRP A 89 -16.70 6.90 3.87
CA TRP A 89 -17.50 7.73 2.96
C TRP A 89 -18.84 8.18 3.56
N LYS A 90 -19.28 7.53 4.66
CA LYS A 90 -20.40 8.00 5.49
C LYS A 90 -19.96 8.97 6.60
N ALA A 91 -18.65 9.03 6.87
CA ALA A 91 -18.06 9.95 7.82
C ALA A 91 -18.12 11.40 7.31
N SER A 92 -18.24 12.36 8.22
CA SER A 92 -18.09 13.79 7.91
C SER A 92 -16.67 14.11 7.41
N GLU A 93 -16.49 15.28 6.82
CA GLU A 93 -15.17 15.71 6.33
C GLU A 93 -14.16 15.85 7.47
N ASP A 94 -14.58 16.34 8.63
CA ASP A 94 -13.74 16.46 9.82
C ASP A 94 -13.32 15.09 10.36
N GLU A 95 -14.25 14.14 10.44
CA GLU A 95 -13.95 12.77 10.86
C GLU A 95 -12.98 12.09 9.87
N ARG A 96 -13.19 12.26 8.55
CA ARG A 96 -12.24 11.76 7.54
C ARG A 96 -10.86 12.41 7.66
N TYR A 97 -10.81 13.71 7.99
CA TYR A 97 -9.55 14.41 8.22
C TYR A 97 -8.78 13.82 9.40
N GLU A 98 -9.45 13.60 10.54
CA GLU A 98 -8.85 12.97 11.73
C GLU A 98 -8.41 11.52 11.41
N LEU A 99 -9.21 10.79 10.67
CA LEU A 99 -8.90 9.43 10.26
C LEU A 99 -7.65 9.37 9.39
N ARG A 100 -7.48 10.33 8.46
CA ARG A 100 -6.29 10.41 7.59
C ARG A 100 -4.99 10.66 8.36
N LYS A 101 -5.01 11.27 9.52
CA LYS A 101 -3.82 11.44 10.38
C LYS A 101 -3.24 10.11 10.88
N ARG A 102 -4.06 9.06 10.89
CA ARG A 102 -3.69 7.71 11.27
C ARG A 102 -3.05 6.90 10.13
N PHE A 103 -2.92 7.50 8.95
CA PHE A 103 -2.29 6.89 7.78
C PHE A 103 -0.92 7.48 7.51
N GLY A 104 0.07 6.63 7.30
CA GLY A 104 1.30 6.94 6.60
C GLY A 104 1.21 6.51 5.13
N VAL A 105 1.59 7.38 4.20
CA VAL A 105 1.53 7.02 2.77
C VAL A 105 2.87 7.27 2.11
N LEU A 106 3.42 6.23 1.48
CA LEU A 106 4.57 6.31 0.59
C LEU A 106 4.09 6.13 -0.86
N PHE A 107 4.10 7.21 -1.62
CA PHE A 107 3.86 7.19 -3.06
C PHE A 107 5.10 6.76 -3.83
N GLN A 108 4.91 6.30 -5.06
CA GLN A 108 5.91 5.70 -5.96
C GLN A 108 7.26 6.45 -6.00
N ASP A 109 7.26 7.78 -6.08
CA ASP A 109 8.48 8.61 -6.12
C ASP A 109 8.84 9.28 -4.77
N GLY A 110 8.20 8.84 -3.66
CA GLY A 110 8.35 9.45 -2.34
C GLY A 110 7.52 10.72 -2.16
N ALA A 111 7.03 11.36 -3.21
CA ALA A 111 6.21 12.58 -3.24
C ALA A 111 6.73 13.71 -2.31
N LEU A 112 8.05 13.91 -2.29
CA LEU A 112 8.68 14.94 -1.48
C LEU A 112 8.43 16.34 -2.05
N PHE A 113 8.29 17.32 -1.19
CA PHE A 113 8.25 18.73 -1.59
C PHE A 113 9.63 19.15 -2.08
N GLY A 114 9.76 19.50 -3.36
CA GLY A 114 11.05 19.82 -3.99
C GLY A 114 11.72 21.07 -3.45
N SER A 115 10.96 21.99 -2.84
CA SER A 115 11.43 23.22 -2.20
C SER A 115 11.92 23.05 -0.76
N MET A 116 11.71 21.88 -0.16
CA MET A 116 12.11 21.54 1.22
C MET A 116 13.26 20.55 1.19
N ASN A 117 14.22 20.67 2.14
CA ASN A 117 15.23 19.66 2.34
C ASN A 117 14.61 18.36 2.92
N ILE A 118 15.41 17.32 3.09
CA ILE A 118 14.94 16.01 3.61
C ILE A 118 14.38 16.15 5.03
N PHE A 119 15.06 16.90 5.90
CA PHE A 119 14.61 17.15 7.27
C PHE A 119 13.24 17.83 7.29
N ASP A 120 13.07 18.93 6.54
CA ASP A 120 11.81 19.68 6.51
C ASP A 120 10.66 18.88 5.89
N ASN A 121 10.94 18.03 4.90
CA ASN A 121 9.96 17.09 4.38
C ASN A 121 9.44 16.14 5.46
N VAL A 122 10.32 15.57 6.28
CA VAL A 122 9.96 14.65 7.37
C VAL A 122 9.31 15.40 8.54
N ALA A 123 9.75 16.61 8.85
CA ALA A 123 9.17 17.46 9.89
C ALA A 123 7.76 17.98 9.56
N PHE A 124 7.44 18.07 8.27
CA PHE A 124 6.22 18.74 7.81
C PHE A 124 4.91 18.24 8.47
N PRO A 125 4.65 16.92 8.60
CA PRO A 125 3.44 16.45 9.27
C PRO A 125 3.38 16.86 10.75
N LEU A 126 4.48 16.79 11.50
CA LEU A 126 4.53 17.20 12.90
C LEU A 126 4.19 18.69 13.05
N ARG A 127 4.85 19.55 12.26
CA ARG A 127 4.58 21.00 12.26
C ARG A 127 3.13 21.35 11.89
N LYS A 128 2.50 20.53 11.04
CA LYS A 128 1.14 20.77 10.56
C LYS A 128 0.07 20.29 11.53
N HIS A 129 0.32 19.21 12.26
CA HIS A 129 -0.72 18.46 12.98
C HIS A 129 -0.49 18.39 14.49
N THR A 130 0.61 18.99 15.01
CA THR A 130 0.92 19.01 16.44
C THR A 130 1.33 20.41 16.90
N ASP A 131 1.28 20.64 18.21
CA ASP A 131 1.78 21.85 18.86
C ASP A 131 3.17 21.65 19.47
N MET A 132 3.95 20.67 18.96
CA MET A 132 5.30 20.34 19.45
C MET A 132 6.26 21.50 19.22
N ALA A 133 7.18 21.71 20.15
CA ALA A 133 8.26 22.67 19.97
C ALA A 133 9.24 22.21 18.86
N GLU A 134 9.85 23.15 18.13
CA GLU A 134 10.80 22.84 17.05
C GLU A 134 12.00 21.99 17.51
N SER A 135 12.44 22.13 18.77
CA SER A 135 13.49 21.27 19.33
C SER A 135 13.05 19.82 19.45
N GLU A 136 11.81 19.58 19.91
CA GLU A 136 11.25 18.22 20.01
C GLU A 136 11.02 17.62 18.62
N ILE A 137 10.48 18.40 17.69
CA ILE A 137 10.34 17.98 16.27
C ILE A 137 11.72 17.59 15.71
N GLY A 138 12.75 18.38 16.01
CA GLY A 138 14.13 18.10 15.60
C GLY A 138 14.62 16.72 16.05
N ASP A 139 14.42 16.38 17.31
CA ASP A 139 14.82 15.10 17.89
C ASP A 139 14.06 13.93 17.25
N PHE A 140 12.74 14.07 17.10
CA PHE A 140 11.90 13.05 16.43
C PHE A 140 12.33 12.83 14.97
N VAL A 141 12.52 13.90 14.22
CA VAL A 141 12.93 13.82 12.81
C VAL A 141 14.30 13.18 12.66
N MET A 142 15.27 13.56 13.49
CA MET A 142 16.62 12.99 13.40
C MET A 142 16.62 11.51 13.77
N THR A 143 15.85 11.10 14.77
CA THR A 143 15.66 9.68 15.12
C THR A 143 15.10 8.92 13.92
N ARG A 144 14.00 9.40 13.31
CA ARG A 144 13.39 8.76 12.15
C ARG A 144 14.31 8.70 10.93
N LEU A 145 15.12 9.75 10.71
CA LEU A 145 16.11 9.78 9.64
C LEU A 145 17.27 8.80 9.89
N GLN A 146 17.67 8.58 11.14
CA GLN A 146 18.65 7.56 11.50
C GLN A 146 18.13 6.14 11.20
N GLU A 147 16.89 5.83 11.55
CA GLU A 147 16.25 4.53 11.27
C GLU A 147 16.25 4.19 9.77
N VAL A 148 16.05 5.19 8.91
CA VAL A 148 16.09 4.99 7.45
C VAL A 148 17.48 5.28 6.83
N GLY A 149 18.51 5.55 7.64
CA GLY A 149 19.90 5.80 7.19
C GLY A 149 20.07 7.08 6.37
N LEU A 150 19.37 8.16 6.74
CA LEU A 150 19.40 9.46 6.05
C LEU A 150 19.83 10.63 6.93
N ASP A 151 20.25 10.40 8.17
CA ASP A 151 20.69 11.41 9.14
C ASP A 151 21.73 12.39 8.56
N ARG A 152 22.74 11.85 7.85
CA ARG A 152 23.80 12.64 7.20
C ARG A 152 23.33 13.44 5.99
N SER A 153 22.15 13.13 5.47
CA SER A 153 21.56 13.78 4.29
C SER A 153 20.38 14.68 4.61
N ALA A 154 20.11 14.92 5.89
CA ALA A 154 18.97 15.70 6.38
C ALA A 154 18.86 17.09 5.73
N HIS A 155 19.98 17.75 5.48
CA HIS A 155 20.07 19.11 4.91
C HIS A 155 19.96 19.17 3.39
N LYS A 156 20.03 18.02 2.68
CA LYS A 156 19.98 17.96 1.21
C LYS A 156 18.57 18.15 0.68
N LEU A 157 18.46 18.73 -0.52
CA LEU A 157 17.23 18.79 -1.29
C LEU A 157 16.92 17.43 -1.94
N PRO A 158 15.64 17.11 -2.26
CA PRO A 158 15.27 15.89 -2.98
C PRO A 158 16.00 15.70 -4.32
N THR A 159 16.42 16.76 -4.97
CA THR A 159 17.19 16.75 -6.23
C THR A 159 18.65 16.36 -6.04
N GLU A 160 19.19 16.45 -4.82
CA GLU A 160 20.59 16.17 -4.48
C GLU A 160 20.79 14.74 -3.95
N VAL A 161 19.72 13.95 -3.89
CA VAL A 161 19.74 12.58 -3.36
C VAL A 161 19.26 11.57 -4.40
N SER A 162 19.66 10.30 -4.26
CA SER A 162 19.25 9.24 -5.17
C SER A 162 17.75 8.91 -5.06
N GLY A 163 17.18 8.21 -6.06
CA GLY A 163 15.80 7.76 -6.04
C GLY A 163 15.47 6.92 -4.81
N GLY A 164 16.35 5.97 -4.44
CA GLY A 164 16.19 5.18 -3.23
C GLY A 164 16.24 6.00 -1.94
N MET A 165 17.06 7.06 -1.89
CA MET A 165 17.07 7.98 -0.74
C MET A 165 15.79 8.80 -0.68
N ARG A 166 15.23 9.25 -1.80
CA ARG A 166 13.92 9.93 -1.81
C ARG A 166 12.81 9.03 -1.28
N LYS A 167 12.78 7.76 -1.69
CA LYS A 167 11.79 6.79 -1.19
C LYS A 167 11.92 6.58 0.32
N ARG A 168 13.13 6.39 0.85
CA ARG A 168 13.38 6.28 2.29
C ARG A 168 12.97 7.55 3.06
N ALA A 169 13.20 8.73 2.50
CA ALA A 169 12.75 9.98 3.10
C ALA A 169 11.21 10.10 3.09
N GLY A 170 10.55 9.70 2.00
CA GLY A 170 9.10 9.61 1.92
C GLY A 170 8.52 8.63 2.94
N PHE A 171 9.20 7.50 3.15
CA PHE A 171 8.83 6.52 4.17
C PHE A 171 9.00 7.09 5.58
N ALA A 172 10.14 7.72 5.89
CA ALA A 172 10.36 8.41 7.16
C ALA A 172 9.26 9.44 7.44
N ARG A 173 8.88 10.24 6.43
CA ARG A 173 7.77 11.19 6.53
C ARG A 173 6.43 10.51 6.80
N GLY A 174 6.16 9.39 6.13
CA GLY A 174 4.95 8.60 6.34
C GLY A 174 4.84 8.06 7.76
N LEU A 175 5.97 7.68 8.37
CA LEU A 175 6.02 7.11 9.72
C LEU A 175 6.13 8.14 10.85
N ILE A 176 6.38 9.42 10.56
CA ILE A 176 6.75 10.41 11.60
C ILE A 176 5.65 10.65 12.63
N MET A 177 4.38 10.46 12.24
CA MET A 177 3.22 10.59 13.11
C MET A 177 2.86 9.29 13.85
N ASN A 178 3.69 8.23 13.76
CA ASN A 178 3.40 6.88 14.27
C ASN A 178 2.00 6.40 13.85
N PRO A 179 1.75 6.27 12.53
CA PRO A 179 0.43 5.91 12.03
C PRO A 179 0.06 4.46 12.36
N ASP A 180 -1.24 4.19 12.50
CA ASP A 180 -1.76 2.82 12.67
C ASP A 180 -1.75 2.03 11.35
N ILE A 181 -1.79 2.74 10.21
CA ILE A 181 -1.82 2.14 8.87
C ILE A 181 -0.74 2.78 8.00
N VAL A 182 0.05 1.97 7.31
CA VAL A 182 1.05 2.44 6.33
C VAL A 182 0.77 1.86 4.95
N LEU A 183 0.62 2.74 3.97
CA LEU A 183 0.32 2.37 2.59
C LEU A 183 1.51 2.67 1.68
N PHE A 184 1.87 1.70 0.85
CA PHE A 184 2.96 1.79 -0.11
C PHE A 184 2.43 1.58 -1.53
N ASP A 185 2.55 2.59 -2.38
CA ASP A 185 2.18 2.52 -3.79
C ASP A 185 3.44 2.33 -4.65
N GLU A 186 3.71 1.10 -5.07
CA GLU A 186 4.87 0.69 -5.87
C GLU A 186 6.22 1.23 -5.33
N PRO A 187 6.56 0.97 -4.06
CA PRO A 187 7.75 1.55 -3.43
C PRO A 187 9.06 1.07 -4.06
N ASP A 188 9.05 -0.11 -4.67
CA ASP A 188 10.18 -0.75 -5.35
C ASP A 188 10.39 -0.27 -6.81
N SER A 189 9.43 0.46 -7.38
CA SER A 189 9.49 0.95 -8.76
C SER A 189 10.78 1.73 -9.03
N GLY A 190 11.50 1.36 -10.12
CA GLY A 190 12.77 1.99 -10.53
C GLY A 190 13.97 1.70 -9.62
N LEU A 191 13.87 0.75 -8.70
CA LEU A 191 14.99 0.22 -7.92
C LEU A 191 15.56 -1.04 -8.60
N ASP A 192 16.87 -1.23 -8.46
CA ASP A 192 17.49 -2.50 -8.78
C ASP A 192 17.16 -3.57 -7.72
N PRO A 193 17.39 -4.88 -8.01
CA PRO A 193 17.02 -5.95 -7.07
C PRO A 193 17.65 -5.82 -5.68
N VAL A 194 18.89 -5.32 -5.58
CA VAL A 194 19.59 -5.16 -4.30
C VAL A 194 18.93 -4.06 -3.47
N ARG A 195 18.62 -2.93 -4.11
CA ARG A 195 17.93 -1.82 -3.43
C ARG A 195 16.50 -2.17 -3.06
N THR A 196 15.82 -3.00 -3.87
CA THR A 196 14.50 -3.54 -3.55
C THR A 196 14.58 -4.40 -2.29
N SER A 197 15.55 -5.32 -2.17
CA SER A 197 15.76 -6.12 -0.96
C SER A 197 15.99 -5.24 0.27
N LEU A 198 16.90 -4.26 0.18
CA LEU A 198 17.17 -3.32 1.28
C LEU A 198 15.92 -2.50 1.69
N LEU A 199 15.04 -2.19 0.74
CA LEU A 199 13.77 -1.52 1.05
C LEU A 199 12.81 -2.48 1.77
N CYS A 200 12.73 -3.74 1.34
CA CYS A 200 11.92 -4.76 2.00
C CYS A 200 12.39 -5.00 3.43
N ASP A 201 13.71 -5.17 3.63
CA ASP A 201 14.30 -5.32 4.96
C ASP A 201 13.95 -4.12 5.87
N LEU A 202 14.01 -2.90 5.32
CA LEU A 202 13.62 -1.69 6.04
C LEU A 202 12.13 -1.68 6.40
N ILE A 203 11.25 -2.08 5.49
CA ILE A 203 9.79 -2.16 5.74
C ILE A 203 9.52 -3.15 6.88
N GLN A 204 10.12 -4.34 6.85
CA GLN A 204 9.98 -5.34 7.91
C GLN A 204 10.51 -4.82 9.25
N GLN A 205 11.72 -4.26 9.26
CA GLN A 205 12.31 -3.68 10.46
C GLN A 205 11.41 -2.60 11.07
N MET A 206 10.86 -1.71 10.26
CA MET A 206 9.95 -0.65 10.74
C MET A 206 8.64 -1.23 11.26
N HIS A 207 8.09 -2.25 10.60
CA HIS A 207 6.90 -2.95 11.08
C HIS A 207 7.16 -3.63 12.43
N GLU A 208 8.27 -4.36 12.59
CA GLU A 208 8.68 -4.98 13.85
C GLU A 208 8.86 -3.97 15.00
N GLN A 209 9.38 -2.77 14.68
CA GLN A 209 9.66 -1.74 15.68
C GLN A 209 8.43 -0.91 16.07
N HIS A 210 7.54 -0.64 15.13
CA HIS A 210 6.43 0.32 15.32
C HIS A 210 5.04 -0.34 15.29
N GLY A 211 4.96 -1.60 14.83
CA GLY A 211 3.68 -2.28 14.61
C GLY A 211 2.84 -1.61 13.52
N GLY A 212 1.54 -1.90 13.53
CA GLY A 212 0.55 -1.32 12.64
C GLY A 212 0.25 -2.18 11.41
N THR A 213 -0.77 -1.81 10.66
CA THR A 213 -1.21 -2.55 9.47
C THR A 213 -0.56 -1.96 8.22
N TYR A 214 0.29 -2.73 7.55
CA TYR A 214 1.00 -2.29 6.35
C TYR A 214 0.36 -2.88 5.10
N LEU A 215 0.07 -2.03 4.11
CA LEU A 215 -0.40 -2.45 2.80
C LEU A 215 0.59 -2.03 1.73
N LEU A 216 1.17 -3.02 1.07
CA LEU A 216 2.10 -2.86 -0.04
C LEU A 216 1.37 -3.14 -1.35
N VAL A 217 1.38 -2.20 -2.28
CA VAL A 217 0.94 -2.42 -3.66
C VAL A 217 2.17 -2.52 -4.53
N THR A 218 2.37 -3.68 -5.17
CA THR A 218 3.47 -3.89 -6.11
C THR A 218 3.14 -4.95 -7.16
N HIS A 219 3.89 -4.97 -8.24
CA HIS A 219 3.92 -6.06 -9.22
C HIS A 219 5.23 -6.87 -9.13
N ASN A 220 6.10 -6.53 -8.18
CA ASN A 220 7.40 -7.19 -7.99
C ASN A 220 7.26 -8.41 -7.08
N ILE A 221 7.38 -9.58 -7.68
CA ILE A 221 7.23 -10.87 -7.00
C ILE A 221 8.29 -11.06 -5.90
N SER A 222 9.53 -10.63 -6.15
CA SER A 222 10.61 -10.75 -5.16
C SER A 222 10.35 -9.89 -3.93
N ALA A 223 9.84 -8.65 -4.11
CA ALA A 223 9.46 -7.78 -3.01
C ALA A 223 8.32 -8.41 -2.18
N ALA A 224 7.27 -8.89 -2.86
CA ALA A 224 6.15 -9.54 -2.19
C ALA A 224 6.61 -10.79 -1.39
N ARG A 225 7.47 -11.63 -1.98
CA ARG A 225 8.02 -12.82 -1.31
C ARG A 225 8.85 -12.47 -0.06
N SER A 226 9.59 -11.34 -0.13
CA SER A 226 10.50 -10.97 0.95
C SER A 226 9.79 -10.36 2.16
N CYS A 227 8.73 -9.57 1.98
CA CYS A 227 8.21 -8.77 3.08
C CYS A 227 6.72 -8.94 3.41
N SER A 228 6.02 -9.94 2.83
CA SER A 228 4.58 -10.07 3.06
C SER A 228 4.23 -11.21 4.01
N ASP A 229 3.29 -10.95 4.92
CA ASP A 229 2.59 -11.97 5.69
C ASP A 229 1.39 -12.52 4.89
N TYR A 230 0.70 -11.64 4.14
CA TYR A 230 -0.46 -11.97 3.31
C TYR A 230 -0.31 -11.46 1.89
N ILE A 231 -0.86 -12.21 0.93
CA ILE A 231 -0.91 -11.85 -0.49
C ILE A 231 -2.38 -11.75 -0.95
N GLY A 232 -2.74 -10.58 -1.48
CA GLY A 232 -3.96 -10.39 -2.27
C GLY A 232 -3.62 -10.25 -3.74
N MET A 233 -4.38 -10.88 -4.63
CA MET A 233 -4.19 -10.71 -6.08
C MET A 233 -5.44 -10.11 -6.71
N ILE A 234 -5.26 -9.00 -7.45
CA ILE A 234 -6.32 -8.33 -8.18
C ILE A 234 -6.14 -8.58 -9.69
N TRP A 235 -7.19 -9.09 -10.31
CA TRP A 235 -7.30 -9.26 -11.75
C TRP A 235 -8.64 -8.72 -12.25
N GLN A 236 -8.63 -7.95 -13.33
CA GLN A 236 -9.84 -7.35 -13.93
C GLN A 236 -10.77 -6.66 -12.91
N GLY A 237 -10.18 -6.00 -11.91
CA GLY A 237 -10.94 -5.27 -10.88
C GLY A 237 -11.58 -6.14 -9.79
N GLN A 238 -11.27 -7.43 -9.75
CA GLN A 238 -11.76 -8.37 -8.73
C GLN A 238 -10.60 -9.00 -7.96
N LEU A 239 -10.86 -9.38 -6.71
CA LEU A 239 -9.93 -10.18 -5.91
C LEU A 239 -10.03 -11.65 -6.36
N VAL A 240 -8.92 -12.20 -6.83
CA VAL A 240 -8.86 -13.59 -7.33
C VAL A 240 -8.14 -14.52 -6.36
N HIS A 241 -7.36 -13.98 -5.44
CA HIS A 241 -6.71 -14.73 -4.36
C HIS A 241 -6.51 -13.81 -3.15
N TYR A 242 -6.64 -14.37 -1.95
CA TYR A 242 -6.20 -13.76 -0.70
C TYR A 242 -5.86 -14.85 0.31
N GLY A 243 -4.68 -14.80 0.92
CA GLY A 243 -4.24 -15.78 1.90
C GLY A 243 -2.85 -15.47 2.44
N ALA A 244 -2.33 -16.36 3.31
CA ALA A 244 -0.96 -16.27 3.79
C ALA A 244 0.03 -16.29 2.62
N ALA A 245 1.13 -15.55 2.74
CA ALA A 245 2.12 -15.44 1.66
C ALA A 245 2.69 -16.81 1.27
N ASP A 246 3.02 -17.64 2.26
CA ASP A 246 3.53 -18.99 2.01
C ASP A 246 2.54 -19.86 1.23
N ASP A 247 1.24 -19.78 1.53
CA ASP A 247 0.19 -20.51 0.81
C ASP A 247 0.05 -20.01 -0.62
N ALA A 248 0.14 -18.69 -0.84
CA ALA A 248 0.08 -18.10 -2.16
C ALA A 248 1.24 -18.57 -3.05
N PHE A 249 2.47 -18.54 -2.52
CA PHE A 249 3.68 -18.94 -3.25
C PHE A 249 3.81 -20.45 -3.48
N ASN A 250 3.05 -21.26 -2.75
CA ASN A 250 2.97 -22.72 -2.92
C ASN A 250 1.61 -23.17 -3.49
N SER A 251 0.82 -22.25 -4.03
CA SER A 251 -0.54 -22.52 -4.50
C SER A 251 -0.55 -23.45 -5.73
N ASP A 252 -1.49 -24.40 -5.72
CA ASP A 252 -1.82 -25.24 -6.88
C ASP A 252 -2.78 -24.54 -7.87
N ASP A 253 -3.35 -23.39 -7.51
CA ASP A 253 -4.18 -22.59 -8.42
C ASP A 253 -3.34 -22.09 -9.59
N GLU A 254 -3.71 -22.51 -10.80
CA GLU A 254 -2.94 -22.22 -12.02
C GLU A 254 -2.83 -20.72 -12.29
N PHE A 255 -3.85 -19.93 -11.91
CA PHE A 255 -3.85 -18.49 -12.08
C PHE A 255 -2.84 -17.80 -11.15
N VAL A 256 -2.87 -18.18 -9.86
CA VAL A 256 -1.94 -17.67 -8.84
C VAL A 256 -0.51 -18.07 -9.20
N ARG A 257 -0.31 -19.35 -9.56
CA ARG A 257 1.00 -19.89 -9.95
C ARG A 257 1.55 -19.19 -11.18
N GLN A 258 0.75 -19.02 -12.25
CA GLN A 258 1.19 -18.33 -13.46
C GLN A 258 1.72 -16.93 -13.15
N PHE A 259 1.00 -16.17 -12.36
CA PHE A 259 1.39 -14.79 -12.03
C PHE A 259 2.66 -14.77 -11.16
N LEU A 260 2.69 -15.58 -10.09
CA LEU A 260 3.80 -15.60 -9.13
C LEU A 260 5.07 -16.29 -9.67
N ALA A 261 4.95 -17.15 -10.68
CA ALA A 261 6.09 -17.74 -11.40
C ALA A 261 6.57 -16.88 -12.58
N GLY A 262 5.75 -15.89 -13.01
CA GLY A 262 6.05 -15.08 -14.20
C GLY A 262 5.95 -15.88 -15.50
N GLU A 263 5.09 -16.90 -15.56
CA GLU A 263 4.90 -17.74 -16.74
C GLU A 263 4.11 -16.98 -17.83
N SER A 264 4.59 -17.02 -19.07
CA SER A 264 3.93 -16.35 -20.20
C SER A 264 2.67 -17.07 -20.67
N ALA A 265 2.57 -18.38 -20.46
CA ALA A 265 1.42 -19.19 -20.85
C ALA A 265 0.58 -19.56 -19.63
N GLY A 266 -0.76 -19.42 -19.73
CA GLY A 266 -1.68 -19.82 -18.67
C GLY A 266 -3.00 -19.06 -18.71
N PRO A 267 -3.85 -19.22 -17.67
CA PRO A 267 -5.21 -18.71 -17.65
C PRO A 267 -5.34 -17.18 -17.58
N LEU A 268 -4.26 -16.43 -17.36
CA LEU A 268 -4.28 -14.96 -17.31
C LEU A 268 -4.64 -14.31 -18.65
N GLY A 269 -4.46 -15.01 -19.79
CA GLY A 269 -4.85 -14.49 -21.10
C GLY A 269 -4.28 -13.10 -21.39
N MET A 270 -2.97 -12.92 -21.17
CA MET A 270 -2.27 -11.63 -21.34
C MET A 270 -1.66 -11.46 -22.75
N ASP A 271 -2.16 -12.19 -23.76
CA ASP A 271 -1.70 -12.16 -25.16
C ASP A 271 -2.18 -10.92 -25.91
#